data_96aeb7c7f95ba9ec35d37fece1d36d7d
#
_entry.id   96aeb7c7f95ba9ec35d37fece1d36d7d
#
_cell.length_a   1.000
_cell.length_b   1.000
_cell.length_c   1.000
_cell.angle_alpha   90.00
_cell.angle_beta   90.00
_cell.angle_gamma   90.00
#
_symmetry.space_group_name_H-M   'P 1'
#
loop_
_entity.id
_entity.type
_entity.pdbx_description
1 polymer ?
#
loop_
_entity_poly.entity_id
_entity_poly.type
_entity_poly.pdbx_seq_one_letter_code
_entity_poly.pdbx_strand_id
1 'polypeptide(L)'
;MLKKHKIKFRKQKDSMQCGAACLQMICDFYGLELSSTQLYEECHASKAGVSLLGIYNTAKSLGFDVFCGKTNSVIIQQLDIPCILHWNQNHFVVYHGYEKRTGKYKIVDPAKGFIEFNQTEFESHWASSESNSHKFGVILELKPNKLFSRQSRAMNTDISFKF
;
A
#
# COMPACT_ATOMS: atom_id res chain seq x y z
N MET A 1 8.85 12.89 14.72
CA MET A 1 7.81 12.69 13.71
C MET A 1 8.46 12.31 12.39
N LEU A 2 8.00 11.26 11.75
CA LEU A 2 8.53 10.83 10.46
C LEU A 2 8.14 11.83 9.36
N LYS A 3 9.10 12.17 8.50
CA LYS A 3 8.85 13.01 7.34
C LYS A 3 8.07 12.20 6.30
N LYS A 4 6.88 12.65 5.96
CA LYS A 4 6.07 12.09 4.87
C LYS A 4 6.59 12.62 3.53
N HIS A 5 6.72 11.75 2.56
CA HIS A 5 7.13 12.07 1.19
C HIS A 5 5.94 11.95 0.24
N LYS A 6 6.10 12.38 -1.00
CA LYS A 6 5.13 12.05 -2.06
C LYS A 6 5.17 10.56 -2.33
N ILE A 7 4.01 9.98 -2.64
CA ILE A 7 3.96 8.61 -3.12
C ILE A 7 4.74 8.50 -4.45
N LYS A 8 5.62 7.51 -4.56
CA LYS A 8 6.42 7.27 -5.76
C LYS A 8 5.95 5.98 -6.43
N PHE A 9 5.85 6.01 -7.75
CA PHE A 9 5.55 4.79 -8.50
C PHE A 9 6.72 3.80 -8.42
N ARG A 10 6.40 2.55 -8.07
CA ARG A 10 7.34 1.42 -8.13
C ARG A 10 6.70 0.33 -8.99
N LYS A 11 7.27 0.09 -10.15
CA LYS A 11 6.78 -0.92 -11.07
C LYS A 11 7.08 -2.31 -10.52
N GLN A 12 6.06 -3.19 -10.49
CA GLN A 12 6.27 -4.60 -10.21
C GLN A 12 7.15 -5.24 -11.28
N LYS A 13 8.01 -6.18 -10.91
CA LYS A 13 8.86 -6.90 -11.85
C LYS A 13 8.07 -7.92 -12.68
N ASP A 14 7.09 -8.54 -12.06
CA ASP A 14 6.15 -9.48 -12.67
C ASP A 14 4.81 -9.46 -11.92
N SER A 15 3.83 -10.21 -12.42
CA SER A 15 2.49 -10.27 -11.84
C SER A 15 2.44 -10.84 -10.41
N MET A 16 3.49 -11.52 -9.96
CA MET A 16 3.59 -12.11 -8.62
C MET A 16 4.03 -11.09 -7.56
N GLN A 17 4.54 -9.94 -7.94
CA GLN A 17 5.22 -8.99 -7.05
C GLN A 17 4.40 -7.72 -6.76
N CYS A 18 3.13 -7.67 -7.14
CA CYS A 18 2.30 -6.47 -6.94
C CYS A 18 2.22 -6.06 -5.46
N GLY A 19 2.04 -7.01 -4.55
CA GLY A 19 1.97 -6.73 -3.12
C GLY A 19 3.27 -6.20 -2.54
N ALA A 20 4.41 -6.76 -2.93
CA ALA A 20 5.73 -6.28 -2.52
C ALA A 20 6.01 -4.86 -3.05
N ALA A 21 5.64 -4.58 -4.29
CA ALA A 21 5.76 -3.23 -4.87
C ALA A 21 4.88 -2.21 -4.15
N CYS A 22 3.64 -2.58 -3.77
CA CYS A 22 2.77 -1.73 -2.95
C CYS A 22 3.39 -1.42 -1.60
N LEU A 23 3.92 -2.42 -0.91
CA LEU A 23 4.59 -2.22 0.38
C LEU A 23 5.84 -1.34 0.24
N GLN A 24 6.61 -1.49 -0.84
CA GLN A 24 7.75 -0.63 -1.15
C GLN A 24 7.32 0.84 -1.28
N MET A 25 6.22 1.11 -1.99
CA MET A 25 5.69 2.47 -2.16
C MET A 25 5.27 3.09 -0.81
N ILE A 26 4.68 2.32 0.08
CA ILE A 26 4.33 2.77 1.43
C ILE A 26 5.59 3.05 2.27
N CYS A 27 6.59 2.18 2.22
CA CYS A 27 7.87 2.39 2.89
C CYS A 27 8.58 3.67 2.40
N ASP A 28 8.65 3.87 1.09
CA ASP A 28 9.20 5.10 0.50
C ASP A 28 8.47 6.35 1.00
N PHE A 29 7.14 6.30 1.08
CA PHE A 29 6.33 7.42 1.57
C PHE A 29 6.71 7.83 3.00
N TYR A 30 7.11 6.88 3.82
CA TYR A 30 7.58 7.13 5.19
C TYR A 30 9.11 7.25 5.32
N GLY A 31 9.85 7.28 4.21
CA GLY A 31 11.28 7.52 4.18
C GLY A 31 12.16 6.29 4.44
N LEU A 32 11.62 5.08 4.28
CA LEU A 32 12.39 3.84 4.35
C LEU A 32 12.52 3.23 2.95
N GLU A 33 13.70 3.34 2.36
CA GLU A 33 13.99 2.76 1.04
C GLU A 33 14.42 1.29 1.17
N LEU A 34 13.62 0.40 0.60
CA LEU A 34 13.87 -1.04 0.53
C LEU A 34 13.77 -1.51 -0.92
N SER A 35 14.56 -2.53 -1.27
CA SER A 35 14.45 -3.13 -2.59
C SER A 35 13.18 -3.98 -2.72
N SER A 36 12.58 -4.00 -3.92
CA SER A 36 11.43 -4.85 -4.20
C SER A 36 11.74 -6.35 -4.06
N THR A 37 12.97 -6.76 -4.40
CA THR A 37 13.43 -8.14 -4.25
C THR A 37 13.45 -8.56 -2.78
N GLN A 38 14.04 -7.74 -1.91
CA GLN A 38 14.06 -8.01 -0.47
C GLN A 38 12.64 -8.11 0.11
N LEU A 39 11.77 -7.17 -0.23
CA LEU A 39 10.38 -7.19 0.23
C LEU A 39 9.61 -8.40 -0.29
N TYR A 40 9.85 -8.80 -1.55
CA TYR A 40 9.23 -9.97 -2.13
C TYR A 40 9.64 -11.26 -1.39
N GLU A 41 10.91 -11.41 -1.07
CA GLU A 41 11.43 -12.54 -0.29
C GLU A 41 10.85 -12.56 1.13
N GLU A 42 10.80 -11.41 1.81
CA GLU A 42 10.25 -11.30 3.15
C GLU A 42 8.74 -11.56 3.21
N CYS A 43 8.00 -11.22 2.18
CA CYS A 43 6.58 -11.57 2.04
C CYS A 43 6.33 -13.07 1.83
N HIS A 44 7.38 -13.88 1.76
CA HIS A 44 7.30 -15.34 1.54
C HIS A 44 6.40 -15.69 0.35
N ALA A 45 6.68 -15.04 -0.78
CA ALA A 45 5.91 -15.25 -1.99
C ALA A 45 5.91 -16.73 -2.40
N SER A 46 4.72 -17.30 -2.49
CA SER A 46 4.49 -18.61 -3.07
C SER A 46 4.42 -18.51 -4.60
N LYS A 47 4.28 -19.65 -5.28
CA LYS A 47 4.01 -19.68 -6.74
C LYS A 47 2.74 -18.93 -7.14
N ALA A 48 1.82 -18.69 -6.19
CA ALA A 48 0.59 -17.91 -6.38
C ALA A 48 0.78 -16.39 -6.18
N GLY A 49 1.99 -15.91 -5.88
CA GLY A 49 2.28 -14.51 -5.60
C GLY A 49 2.25 -14.16 -4.11
N VAL A 50 2.41 -12.87 -3.82
CA VAL A 50 2.37 -12.35 -2.45
C VAL A 50 0.94 -12.30 -1.96
N SER A 51 0.66 -12.98 -0.85
CA SER A 51 -0.65 -12.99 -0.21
C SER A 51 -0.86 -11.77 0.69
N LEU A 52 -2.13 -11.46 0.99
CA LEU A 52 -2.49 -10.42 1.97
C LEU A 52 -1.85 -10.68 3.34
N LEU A 53 -1.80 -11.94 3.78
CA LEU A 53 -1.15 -12.34 5.04
C LEU A 53 0.36 -12.09 4.99
N GLY A 54 1.01 -12.38 3.87
CA GLY A 54 2.44 -12.11 3.66
C GLY A 54 2.76 -10.62 3.75
N ILE A 55 1.96 -9.77 3.12
CA ILE A 55 2.08 -8.31 3.21
C ILE A 55 1.87 -7.85 4.66
N TYR A 56 0.83 -8.33 5.32
CA TYR A 56 0.50 -8.01 6.71
C TYR A 56 1.67 -8.34 7.65
N ASN A 57 2.20 -9.56 7.59
CA ASN A 57 3.28 -10.01 8.47
C ASN A 57 4.58 -9.23 8.20
N THR A 58 4.93 -8.99 6.93
CA THR A 58 6.11 -8.22 6.57
C THR A 58 5.99 -6.77 7.03
N ALA A 59 4.84 -6.13 6.84
CA ALA A 59 4.59 -4.78 7.32
C ALA A 59 4.75 -4.68 8.85
N LYS A 60 4.24 -5.65 9.60
CA LYS A 60 4.44 -5.70 11.06
C LYS A 60 5.91 -5.84 11.45
N SER A 61 6.66 -6.69 10.77
CA SER A 61 8.10 -6.86 11.03
C SER A 61 8.91 -5.61 10.72
N LEU A 62 8.46 -4.80 9.76
CA LEU A 62 9.08 -3.50 9.42
C LEU A 62 8.73 -2.38 10.42
N GLY A 63 7.80 -2.61 11.33
CA GLY A 63 7.42 -1.65 12.36
C GLY A 63 6.19 -0.83 12.01
N PHE A 64 5.26 -1.39 11.26
CA PHE A 64 3.93 -0.82 11.10
C PHE A 64 2.94 -1.45 12.09
N ASP A 65 2.05 -0.61 12.61
CA ASP A 65 0.78 -1.05 13.12
C ASP A 65 -0.16 -1.26 11.94
N VAL A 66 -0.70 -2.45 11.79
CA VAL A 66 -1.44 -2.85 10.61
C VAL A 66 -2.88 -3.17 10.95
N PHE A 67 -3.80 -2.50 10.28
CA PHE A 67 -5.22 -2.84 10.28
C PHE A 67 -5.60 -3.48 8.94
N CYS A 68 -6.18 -4.67 8.99
CA CYS A 68 -6.72 -5.35 7.81
C CYS A 68 -8.22 -5.57 8.01
N GLY A 69 -9.04 -5.09 7.09
CA GLY A 69 -10.49 -5.21 7.22
C GLY A 69 -11.22 -4.81 5.95
N LYS A 70 -12.54 -4.73 6.06
CA LYS A 70 -13.42 -4.24 5.00
C LYS A 70 -13.99 -2.88 5.37
N THR A 71 -14.07 -2.00 4.38
CA THR A 71 -14.71 -0.69 4.49
C THR A 71 -15.43 -0.33 3.19
N ASN A 72 -16.15 0.79 3.17
CA ASN A 72 -16.83 1.28 1.98
C ASN A 72 -16.10 2.49 1.35
N SER A 73 -16.51 2.84 0.15
CA SER A 73 -15.89 3.91 -0.64
C SER A 73 -16.01 5.30 -0.01
N VAL A 74 -17.05 5.54 0.78
CA VAL A 74 -17.23 6.84 1.45
C VAL A 74 -16.27 7.00 2.63
N ILE A 75 -16.06 5.93 3.41
CA ILE A 75 -15.12 5.96 4.54
C ILE A 75 -13.68 6.12 4.04
N ILE A 76 -13.29 5.44 2.96
CA ILE A 76 -11.94 5.54 2.43
C ILE A 76 -11.59 6.96 1.94
N GLN A 77 -12.56 7.77 1.51
CA GLN A 77 -12.35 9.16 1.14
C GLN A 77 -11.75 10.02 2.27
N GLN A 78 -11.94 9.61 3.52
CA GLN A 78 -11.49 10.34 4.70
C GLN A 78 -10.05 10.00 5.10
N LEU A 79 -9.44 8.99 4.47
CA LEU A 79 -8.06 8.62 4.77
C LEU A 79 -7.08 9.64 4.19
N ASP A 80 -6.21 10.14 5.04
CA ASP A 80 -5.18 11.13 4.71
C ASP A 80 -3.77 10.50 4.54
N ILE A 81 -3.70 9.18 4.65
CA ILE A 81 -2.48 8.39 4.47
C ILE A 81 -2.71 7.32 3.41
N PRO A 82 -1.66 6.91 2.67
CA PRO A 82 -1.80 5.84 1.70
C PRO A 82 -2.05 4.50 2.38
N CYS A 83 -2.83 3.66 1.70
CA CYS A 83 -3.10 2.29 2.13
C CYS A 83 -3.08 1.33 0.95
N ILE A 84 -2.98 0.03 1.24
CA ILE A 84 -3.01 -1.02 0.23
C ILE A 84 -4.44 -1.54 0.09
N LEU A 85 -4.89 -1.70 -1.14
CA LEU A 85 -6.20 -2.25 -1.48
C LEU A 85 -6.05 -3.59 -2.19
N HIS A 86 -6.93 -4.52 -1.87
CA HIS A 86 -7.10 -5.74 -2.66
C HIS A 86 -7.97 -5.42 -3.88
N TRP A 87 -7.44 -5.66 -5.06
CA TRP A 87 -7.96 -5.15 -6.33
C TRP A 87 -8.29 -6.29 -7.28
N ASN A 88 -9.45 -6.24 -7.92
CA ASN A 88 -9.90 -7.30 -8.85
C ASN A 88 -9.78 -8.73 -8.27
N GLN A 89 -9.84 -8.88 -6.95
CA GLN A 89 -9.72 -10.14 -6.20
C GLN A 89 -8.38 -10.91 -6.35
N ASN A 90 -7.43 -10.41 -7.12
CA ASN A 90 -6.15 -11.08 -7.39
C ASN A 90 -4.94 -10.14 -7.50
N HIS A 91 -5.13 -8.87 -7.24
CA HIS A 91 -4.10 -7.83 -7.41
C HIS A 91 -4.06 -6.92 -6.19
N PHE A 92 -2.98 -6.15 -6.04
CA PHE A 92 -2.85 -5.12 -5.01
C PHE A 92 -2.46 -3.79 -5.65
N VAL A 93 -3.05 -2.73 -5.14
CA VAL A 93 -2.77 -1.35 -5.54
C VAL A 93 -2.65 -0.46 -4.30
N VAL A 94 -2.08 0.72 -4.45
CA VAL A 94 -2.01 1.74 -3.39
C VAL A 94 -3.06 2.81 -3.65
N TYR A 95 -3.93 3.02 -2.68
CA TYR A 95 -4.77 4.22 -2.59
C TYR A 95 -3.97 5.32 -1.90
N HIS A 96 -3.97 6.54 -2.45
CA HIS A 96 -3.23 7.65 -1.88
C HIS A 96 -4.00 8.97 -1.81
N GLY A 97 -5.32 8.93 -1.89
CA GLY A 97 -6.16 10.10 -1.66
C GLY A 97 -7.42 10.17 -2.50
N TYR A 98 -8.25 11.13 -2.15
CA TYR A 98 -9.49 11.46 -2.84
C TYR A 98 -9.52 12.95 -3.15
N GLU A 99 -9.78 13.28 -4.41
CA GLU A 99 -9.92 14.67 -4.85
C GLU A 99 -11.41 15.07 -4.80
N LYS A 100 -11.78 15.84 -3.78
CA LYS A 100 -13.19 16.24 -3.56
C LYS A 100 -13.79 17.03 -4.72
N ARG A 101 -13.00 17.90 -5.33
CA ARG A 101 -13.46 18.76 -6.42
C ARG A 101 -13.87 17.97 -7.67
N THR A 102 -13.16 16.91 -7.98
CA THR A 102 -13.40 16.08 -9.18
C THR A 102 -14.10 14.76 -8.87
N GLY A 103 -14.24 14.40 -7.60
CA GLY A 103 -14.81 13.11 -7.18
C GLY A 103 -13.94 11.91 -7.52
N LYS A 104 -12.62 12.10 -7.60
CA LYS A 104 -11.68 11.07 -8.08
C LYS A 104 -10.90 10.40 -6.96
N TYR A 105 -10.88 9.08 -6.99
CA TYR A 105 -10.02 8.22 -6.16
C TYR A 105 -8.66 8.06 -6.84
N LYS A 106 -7.59 8.37 -6.12
CA LYS A 106 -6.22 8.34 -6.62
C LYS A 106 -5.55 7.02 -6.29
N ILE A 107 -5.19 6.28 -7.30
CA ILE A 107 -4.59 4.94 -7.21
C ILE A 107 -3.20 4.93 -7.86
N VAL A 108 -2.29 4.20 -7.26
CA VAL A 108 -1.05 3.77 -7.92
C VAL A 108 -1.12 2.26 -8.10
N ASP A 109 -1.20 1.85 -9.35
CA ASP A 109 -1.16 0.43 -9.72
C ASP A 109 0.29 0.05 -10.05
N PRO A 110 0.90 -0.90 -9.35
CA PRO A 110 2.28 -1.31 -9.61
C PRO A 110 2.50 -1.90 -11.01
N ALA A 111 1.44 -2.30 -11.70
CA ALA A 111 1.50 -2.75 -13.08
C ALA A 111 1.36 -1.63 -14.11
N LYS A 112 0.68 -0.52 -13.75
CA LYS A 112 0.24 0.49 -14.72
C LYS A 112 0.67 1.93 -14.40
N GLY A 113 0.92 2.27 -13.13
CA GLY A 113 1.23 3.63 -12.69
C GLY A 113 0.06 4.34 -12.02
N PHE A 114 0.08 5.69 -12.07
CA PHE A 114 -0.96 6.54 -11.47
C PHE A 114 -2.24 6.52 -12.31
N ILE A 115 -3.35 6.23 -11.65
CA ILE A 115 -4.68 6.18 -12.26
C ILE A 115 -5.69 6.87 -11.33
N GLU A 116 -6.65 7.56 -11.90
CA GLU A 116 -7.76 8.15 -11.18
C GLU A 116 -9.08 7.52 -11.61
N PHE A 117 -9.93 7.21 -10.66
CA PHE A 117 -11.23 6.57 -10.90
C PHE A 117 -12.36 7.40 -10.31
N ASN A 118 -13.51 7.47 -10.98
CA ASN A 118 -14.74 7.89 -10.33
C ASN A 118 -15.23 6.79 -9.36
N GLN A 119 -16.25 7.07 -8.57
CA GLN A 119 -16.72 6.12 -7.55
C GLN A 119 -17.18 4.79 -8.15
N THR A 120 -17.95 4.81 -9.23
CA THR A 120 -18.46 3.59 -9.87
C THR A 120 -17.34 2.71 -10.42
N GLU A 121 -16.36 3.32 -11.09
CA GLU A 121 -15.18 2.62 -11.58
C GLU A 121 -14.33 2.05 -10.44
N PHE A 122 -14.08 2.86 -9.41
CA PHE A 122 -13.31 2.45 -8.22
C PHE A 122 -13.97 1.24 -7.55
N GLU A 123 -15.25 1.32 -7.26
CA GLU A 123 -16.00 0.24 -6.62
C GLU A 123 -16.06 -1.03 -7.49
N SER A 124 -16.11 -0.90 -8.81
CA SER A 124 -16.12 -2.04 -9.72
C SER A 124 -14.84 -2.89 -9.65
N HIS A 125 -13.72 -2.26 -9.36
CA HIS A 125 -12.44 -2.94 -9.18
C HIS A 125 -12.17 -3.40 -7.75
N TRP A 126 -12.60 -2.60 -6.77
CA TRP A 126 -12.22 -2.79 -5.37
C TRP A 126 -13.22 -3.62 -4.57
N ALA A 127 -14.52 -3.46 -4.82
CA ALA A 127 -15.55 -4.09 -4.00
C ALA A 127 -15.53 -5.62 -4.15
N SER A 128 -15.57 -6.31 -3.01
CA SER A 128 -15.66 -7.78 -2.93
C SER A 128 -16.97 -8.26 -2.33
N SER A 129 -17.79 -7.35 -1.79
CA SER A 129 -19.11 -7.67 -1.23
C SER A 129 -20.02 -6.43 -1.25
N GLU A 130 -21.31 -6.65 -1.13
CA GLU A 130 -22.32 -5.62 -1.04
C GLU A 130 -23.29 -5.93 0.09
N SER A 131 -23.69 -4.93 0.85
CA SER A 131 -24.69 -5.01 1.92
C SER A 131 -25.43 -3.68 2.05
N ASN A 132 -26.78 -3.70 2.15
CA ASN A 132 -27.60 -2.50 2.28
C ASN A 132 -27.27 -1.40 1.24
N SER A 133 -27.10 -1.79 -0.01
CA SER A 133 -26.74 -0.92 -1.14
C SER A 133 -25.36 -0.24 -1.01
N HIS A 134 -24.53 -0.67 -0.08
CA HIS A 134 -23.15 -0.23 0.06
C HIS A 134 -22.17 -1.31 -0.39
N LYS A 135 -21.17 -0.92 -1.14
CA LYS A 135 -20.10 -1.80 -1.61
C LYS A 135 -18.91 -1.74 -0.68
N PHE A 136 -18.39 -2.90 -0.31
CA PHE A 136 -17.28 -3.06 0.62
C PHE A 136 -16.09 -3.73 -0.05
N GLY A 137 -14.92 -3.20 0.21
CA GLY A 137 -13.66 -3.77 -0.26
C GLY A 137 -12.65 -3.94 0.86
N VAL A 138 -11.62 -4.73 0.60
CA VAL A 138 -10.55 -5.04 1.56
C VAL A 138 -9.49 -3.96 1.53
N ILE A 139 -9.11 -3.49 2.71
CA ILE A 139 -8.11 -2.47 2.95
C ILE A 139 -7.05 -2.98 3.93
N LEU A 140 -5.81 -2.58 3.70
CA LEU A 140 -4.69 -2.72 4.61
C LEU A 140 -4.13 -1.34 4.92
N GLU A 141 -4.44 -0.83 6.11
CA GLU A 141 -3.87 0.42 6.62
C GLU A 141 -2.57 0.14 7.37
N LEU A 142 -1.54 0.93 7.07
CA LEU A 142 -0.23 0.82 7.67
C LEU A 142 0.15 2.16 8.31
N LYS A 143 0.35 2.13 9.63
CA LYS A 143 0.81 3.30 10.40
C LYS A 143 2.18 2.99 11.01
N PRO A 144 3.23 3.76 10.68
CA PRO A 144 4.55 3.52 11.25
C PRO A 144 4.54 3.72 12.76
N ASN A 145 5.16 2.78 13.48
CA ASN A 145 5.34 2.84 14.94
C ASN A 145 6.80 3.16 15.30
N LYS A 146 7.16 3.06 16.59
CA LYS A 146 8.51 3.37 17.07
C LYS A 146 9.60 2.48 16.45
N LEU A 147 9.30 1.22 16.15
CA LEU A 147 10.26 0.30 15.51
C LEU A 147 10.59 0.77 14.09
N PHE A 148 9.60 1.16 13.30
CA PHE A 148 9.81 1.72 11.97
C PHE A 148 10.70 2.97 12.01
N SER A 149 10.44 3.88 12.94
CA SER A 149 11.23 5.10 13.13
C SER A 149 12.69 4.81 13.46
N ARG A 150 12.99 3.76 14.24
CA ARG A 150 14.36 3.31 14.54
C ARG A 150 15.08 2.77 13.32
N GLN A 151 14.41 1.94 12.52
CA GLN A 151 14.97 1.37 11.29
C GLN A 151 15.29 2.46 10.25
N SER A 152 14.37 3.38 10.03
CA SER A 152 14.56 4.51 9.13
C SER A 152 15.75 5.40 9.53
N ARG A 153 15.94 5.65 10.83
CA ARG A 153 17.09 6.41 11.34
C ARG A 153 18.42 5.66 11.18
N ALA A 154 18.44 4.35 11.47
CA ALA A 154 19.64 3.52 11.36
C ALA A 154 20.16 3.49 9.91
N MET A 155 19.27 3.30 8.94
CA MET A 155 19.66 3.29 7.52
C MET A 155 20.17 4.64 7.03
N ASN A 156 19.60 5.75 7.50
CA ASN A 156 20.05 7.10 7.14
C ASN A 156 21.42 7.43 7.75
N THR A 157 21.77 6.88 8.93
CA THR A 157 23.10 7.03 9.54
C THR A 157 24.17 6.23 8.80
N ASP A 158 23.87 5.04 8.34
CA ASP A 158 24.81 4.22 7.56
C ASP A 158 25.18 4.83 6.22
N ILE A 159 24.27 5.58 5.60
CA ILE A 159 24.54 6.32 4.35
C ILE A 159 25.48 7.52 4.62
N SER A 160 25.37 8.17 5.77
CA SER A 160 26.21 9.31 6.13
C SER A 160 27.67 8.94 6.45
N PHE A 161 27.97 7.68 6.75
CA PHE A 161 29.32 7.17 6.99
C PHE A 161 30.04 6.63 5.75
N LYS A 162 29.38 6.59 4.58
CA LYS A 162 29.97 6.09 3.32
C LYS A 162 30.54 7.19 2.41
N PHE A 163 30.65 8.41 2.91
CA PHE A 163 31.26 9.54 2.19
C PHE A 163 32.47 10.09 2.94
#